data_888975ff41f88fa08ba52d1b382d6b02
#
_entry.id   888975ff41f88fa08ba52d1b382d6b02
#
_cell.length_a   1.000
_cell.length_b   1.000
_cell.length_c   1.000
_cell.angle_alpha   90.00
_cell.angle_beta   90.00
_cell.angle_gamma   90.00
#
_symmetry.space_group_name_H-M   'P 1'
#
loop_
_entity.id
_entity.type
_entity.pdbx_description
1 polymer ?
#
loop_
_entity_poly.entity_id
_entity_poly.type
_entity_poly.pdbx_seq_one_letter_code
_entity_poly.pdbx_strand_id
1 'polypeptide(L)'
;MLMRQAFLLLVSLCACVCLCAQDKTLRVDYIFSGTDKSVEISLDEMSSFDGWAGRRVNLTEVPVRGNGQICMTDFHTGDTLYRQSFSTLFQEWQTTEEATRVRKSFENVYLLPMPQEKAKVRVELYDFWGNTSASLTHVVNPDDILIRKILPEAPQHQYLLKSGSSADKIDVVIVAEGYTAAETEKFYDDARIAMDAILDHEPFGQYKDRFNFIAVALESEDSGVSVPGEGEWKNTALKAHFNTFYMDRYLTTLRLKNMHDRLCGIPYEHIVILANTDTYGGGGIYNSYTLTTAHHPAFKPVVVHEFGHSFAGLADEYYYDDQYVEFYYPDTEPWEQNITTLADFDSKWKDMLDAGKAELLEGAGYQSKGVYRPAKDCRMHTNRADSFCPVCQRAIGRIIEFYTEQTISDY
;
A
#
# COMPACT_ATOMS: atom_id res chain seq x y z
N MET A 1 14.90 14.18 48.77
CA MET A 1 13.70 14.58 48.00
C MET A 1 14.04 15.37 46.72
N LEU A 2 14.97 16.30 46.75
CA LEU A 2 15.39 17.11 45.58
C LEU A 2 16.07 16.30 44.45
N MET A 3 16.87 15.28 44.74
CA MET A 3 17.52 14.42 43.72
C MET A 3 16.54 13.53 42.94
N ARG A 4 15.42 13.10 43.52
CA ARG A 4 14.40 12.31 42.80
C ARG A 4 13.56 13.17 41.86
N GLN A 5 13.34 14.45 42.18
CA GLN A 5 12.64 15.38 41.29
C GLN A 5 13.50 15.81 40.09
N ALA A 6 14.82 15.93 40.29
CA ALA A 6 15.74 16.24 39.17
C ALA A 6 15.86 15.06 38.17
N PHE A 7 15.79 13.81 38.64
CA PHE A 7 15.83 12.63 37.79
C PHE A 7 14.53 12.45 36.98
N LEU A 8 13.38 12.75 37.57
CA LEU A 8 12.08 12.75 36.87
C LEU A 8 11.96 13.88 35.84
N LEU A 9 12.56 15.04 36.08
CA LEU A 9 12.63 16.13 35.11
C LEU A 9 13.58 15.82 33.95
N LEU A 10 14.70 15.12 34.20
CA LEU A 10 15.63 14.72 33.13
C LEU A 10 15.03 13.62 32.23
N VAL A 11 14.29 12.67 32.80
CA VAL A 11 13.60 11.63 32.01
C VAL A 11 12.43 12.23 31.22
N SER A 12 11.71 13.23 31.76
CA SER A 12 10.66 13.96 31.06
C SER A 12 11.20 14.85 29.93
N LEU A 13 12.42 15.40 30.08
CA LEU A 13 13.06 16.21 29.03
C LEU A 13 13.60 15.33 27.87
N CYS A 14 14.06 14.11 28.16
CA CYS A 14 14.49 13.18 27.12
C CYS A 14 13.32 12.65 26.26
N ALA A 15 12.14 12.50 26.85
CA ALA A 15 10.94 12.07 26.09
C ALA A 15 10.37 13.19 25.18
N CYS A 16 10.63 14.46 25.49
CA CYS A 16 10.20 15.60 24.65
C CYS A 16 11.09 15.87 23.44
N VAL A 17 12.34 15.38 23.39
CA VAL A 17 13.26 15.64 22.28
C VAL A 17 12.98 14.73 21.07
N CYS A 18 12.31 13.61 21.24
CA CYS A 18 11.95 12.72 20.13
C CYS A 18 10.72 13.17 19.29
N LEU A 19 9.94 14.15 19.73
CA LEU A 19 8.73 14.59 19.02
C LEU A 19 8.97 15.66 17.94
N CYS A 20 10.16 16.26 17.87
CA CYS A 20 10.45 17.32 16.88
C CYS A 20 11.14 16.83 15.59
N ALA A 21 11.34 15.53 15.42
CA ALA A 21 12.22 14.97 14.39
C ALA A 21 11.54 14.54 13.07
N GLN A 22 10.20 14.62 12.98
CA GLN A 22 9.46 14.09 11.81
C GLN A 22 8.69 15.20 11.06
N ASP A 23 9.31 16.37 10.89
CA ASP A 23 8.66 17.49 10.22
C ASP A 23 8.94 17.57 8.71
N LYS A 24 9.72 16.60 8.19
CA LYS A 24 10.08 16.54 6.77
C LYS A 24 9.97 15.13 6.24
N THR A 25 9.59 15.04 4.98
CA THR A 25 9.59 13.79 4.23
C THR A 25 10.86 13.69 3.38
N LEU A 26 11.53 12.54 3.45
CA LEU A 26 12.48 12.06 2.45
C LEU A 26 11.72 11.17 1.47
N ARG A 27 11.68 11.54 0.21
CA ARG A 27 11.22 10.69 -0.87
C ARG A 27 12.41 10.04 -1.55
N VAL A 28 12.35 8.73 -1.72
CA VAL A 28 13.38 7.95 -2.43
C VAL A 28 12.73 7.23 -3.59
N ASP A 29 13.20 7.54 -4.79
CA ASP A 29 12.75 6.94 -6.03
C ASP A 29 13.74 5.85 -6.45
N TYR A 30 13.23 4.65 -6.73
CA TYR A 30 13.99 3.53 -7.23
C TYR A 30 13.46 3.05 -8.57
N ILE A 31 14.35 2.44 -9.35
CA ILE A 31 14.00 1.64 -10.52
C ILE A 31 14.29 0.18 -10.20
N PHE A 32 13.26 -0.66 -10.22
CA PHE A 32 13.41 -2.11 -10.18
C PHE A 32 13.37 -2.65 -11.60
N SER A 33 14.33 -3.46 -11.97
CA SER A 33 14.44 -3.99 -13.32
C SER A 33 14.90 -5.43 -13.34
N GLY A 34 14.53 -6.18 -14.36
CA GLY A 34 14.94 -7.57 -14.45
C GLY A 34 14.18 -8.37 -15.49
N THR A 35 14.18 -9.68 -15.28
CA THR A 35 13.46 -10.71 -16.02
C THR A 35 12.79 -11.65 -15.01
N ASP A 36 12.21 -12.74 -15.46
CA ASP A 36 11.72 -13.83 -14.59
C ASP A 36 12.78 -14.43 -13.66
N LYS A 37 14.10 -14.24 -13.99
CA LYS A 37 15.25 -14.86 -13.29
C LYS A 37 16.25 -13.87 -12.73
N SER A 38 16.08 -12.59 -12.97
CA SER A 38 17.03 -11.57 -12.53
C SER A 38 16.31 -10.36 -11.97
N VAL A 39 16.87 -9.78 -10.91
CA VAL A 39 16.36 -8.58 -10.25
C VAL A 39 17.53 -7.64 -10.00
N GLU A 40 17.35 -6.38 -10.38
CA GLU A 40 18.26 -5.28 -10.09
C GLU A 40 17.49 -4.11 -9.49
N ILE A 41 18.05 -3.51 -8.45
CA ILE A 41 17.52 -2.33 -7.79
C ILE A 41 18.50 -1.19 -8.03
N SER A 42 18.02 -0.07 -8.56
CA SER A 42 18.81 1.15 -8.78
C SER A 42 18.16 2.32 -8.04
N LEU A 43 18.98 3.09 -7.32
CA LEU A 43 18.57 4.40 -6.82
C LEU A 43 18.48 5.35 -8.01
N ASP A 44 17.33 6.03 -8.15
CA ASP A 44 17.09 6.99 -9.22
C ASP A 44 17.26 8.42 -8.69
N GLU A 45 16.44 8.85 -7.75
CA GLU A 45 16.48 10.21 -7.19
C GLU A 45 16.13 10.21 -5.71
N MET A 46 16.67 11.17 -4.98
CA MET A 46 16.21 11.53 -3.64
C MET A 46 15.69 12.96 -3.64
N SER A 47 14.57 13.19 -2.99
CA SER A 47 14.02 14.52 -2.78
C SER A 47 13.45 14.68 -1.37
N SER A 48 13.22 15.91 -0.96
CA SER A 48 12.66 16.23 0.36
C SER A 48 11.68 17.37 0.29
N PHE A 49 10.70 17.36 1.17
CA PHE A 49 9.73 18.43 1.35
C PHE A 49 9.28 18.52 2.81
N ASP A 50 8.73 19.67 3.20
CA ASP A 50 8.23 19.89 4.54
C ASP A 50 6.92 19.14 4.77
N GLY A 51 6.74 18.63 6.00
CA GLY A 51 5.62 17.81 6.42
C GLY A 51 5.94 16.31 6.36
N TRP A 52 5.39 15.57 7.33
CA TRP A 52 5.41 14.11 7.39
C TRP A 52 4.00 13.62 7.73
N ALA A 53 3.37 12.96 6.77
CA ALA A 53 2.02 12.39 6.91
C ALA A 53 2.03 10.92 7.32
N GLY A 54 3.17 10.23 7.23
CA GLY A 54 3.27 8.82 7.59
C GLY A 54 3.20 8.59 9.11
N ARG A 55 3.07 7.32 9.47
CA ARG A 55 2.91 6.91 10.88
C ARG A 55 4.02 7.43 11.79
N ARG A 56 3.66 7.68 13.06
CA ARG A 56 4.56 8.17 14.12
C ARG A 56 4.75 7.17 15.25
N VAL A 57 4.10 6.04 15.17
CA VAL A 57 4.18 4.91 16.12
C VAL A 57 4.71 3.67 15.40
N ASN A 58 5.21 2.68 16.14
CA ASN A 58 5.72 1.40 15.60
C ASN A 58 6.72 1.58 14.44
N LEU A 59 7.60 2.57 14.56
CA LEU A 59 8.46 3.00 13.45
C LEU A 59 9.45 1.93 13.00
N THR A 60 9.86 1.05 13.90
CA THR A 60 10.90 0.03 13.68
C THR A 60 10.35 -1.33 13.27
N GLU A 61 9.04 -1.46 13.19
CA GLU A 61 8.32 -2.71 12.93
C GLU A 61 7.54 -2.64 11.62
N VAL A 62 7.09 -3.81 11.15
CA VAL A 62 6.15 -3.95 10.03
C VAL A 62 4.97 -4.81 10.46
N PRO A 63 3.74 -4.50 10.05
CA PRO A 63 2.57 -5.26 10.46
C PRO A 63 2.46 -6.60 9.75
N VAL A 64 2.95 -6.66 8.51
CA VAL A 64 3.08 -7.86 7.67
C VAL A 64 4.36 -7.77 6.86
N ARG A 65 4.91 -8.91 6.45
CA ARG A 65 6.21 -8.97 5.75
C ARG A 65 6.19 -8.27 4.39
N GLY A 66 5.12 -8.43 3.60
CA GLY A 66 5.06 -8.00 2.21
C GLY A 66 5.99 -8.80 1.29
N ASN A 67 6.10 -8.35 0.03
CA ASN A 67 7.04 -8.88 -0.96
C ASN A 67 8.37 -8.11 -0.99
N GLY A 68 8.48 -7.06 -0.19
CA GLY A 68 9.71 -6.29 0.01
C GLY A 68 9.63 -5.42 1.23
N GLN A 69 10.77 -4.89 1.65
CA GLN A 69 10.89 -3.96 2.76
C GLN A 69 11.89 -2.86 2.46
N ILE A 70 11.63 -1.69 3.02
CA ILE A 70 12.59 -0.60 3.12
C ILE A 70 12.87 -0.34 4.59
N CYS A 71 14.15 -0.27 4.96
CA CYS A 71 14.61 -0.08 6.32
C CYS A 71 15.62 1.05 6.36
N MET A 72 15.41 2.03 7.24
CA MET A 72 16.35 3.09 7.54
C MET A 72 16.97 2.84 8.90
N THR A 73 18.31 2.88 8.96
CA THR A 73 19.09 2.70 10.20
C THR A 73 20.01 3.88 10.42
N ASP A 74 20.27 4.21 11.67
CA ASP A 74 21.32 5.18 12.02
C ASP A 74 22.68 4.73 11.45
N PHE A 75 23.41 5.68 10.88
CA PHE A 75 24.69 5.38 10.22
C PHE A 75 25.76 4.89 11.17
N HIS A 76 25.78 5.40 12.40
CA HIS A 76 26.84 5.16 13.39
C HIS A 76 26.50 4.02 14.34
N THR A 77 25.26 4.02 14.88
CA THR A 77 24.82 3.02 15.86
C THR A 77 24.28 1.76 15.21
N GLY A 78 23.70 1.87 14.02
CA GLY A 78 23.02 0.77 13.35
C GLY A 78 21.58 0.53 13.84
N ASP A 79 21.08 1.36 14.77
CA ASP A 79 19.73 1.26 15.28
C ASP A 79 18.71 1.53 14.17
N THR A 80 17.64 0.75 14.14
CA THR A 80 16.54 0.97 13.18
C THR A 80 15.79 2.25 13.53
N LEU A 81 15.66 3.16 12.57
CA LEU A 81 14.91 4.41 12.68
C LEU A 81 13.51 4.29 12.10
N TYR A 82 13.37 3.58 10.98
CA TYR A 82 12.10 3.40 10.30
C TYR A 82 12.11 2.13 9.45
N ARG A 83 10.96 1.46 9.36
CA ARG A 83 10.77 0.29 8.50
C ARG A 83 9.38 0.28 7.91
N GLN A 84 9.27 -0.12 6.64
CA GLN A 84 8.01 -0.29 5.91
C GLN A 84 8.10 -1.50 5.00
N SER A 85 7.03 -2.29 4.94
CA SER A 85 6.87 -3.37 3.98
C SER A 85 5.97 -2.95 2.82
N PHE A 86 6.11 -3.60 1.68
CA PHE A 86 5.39 -3.26 0.46
C PHE A 86 5.30 -4.47 -0.49
N SER A 87 4.48 -4.33 -1.53
CA SER A 87 4.50 -5.16 -2.73
C SER A 87 4.74 -4.30 -3.97
N THR A 88 5.08 -4.93 -5.10
CA THR A 88 5.40 -4.21 -6.32
C THR A 88 4.78 -4.85 -7.56
N LEU A 89 4.36 -4.02 -8.49
CA LEU A 89 3.93 -4.46 -9.82
C LEU A 89 5.05 -5.14 -10.61
N PHE A 90 6.32 -4.80 -10.32
CA PHE A 90 7.49 -5.47 -10.91
C PHE A 90 7.53 -6.97 -10.58
N GLN A 91 7.31 -7.35 -9.32
CA GLN A 91 7.33 -8.77 -8.90
C GLN A 91 6.14 -9.54 -9.48
N GLU A 92 4.97 -8.91 -9.63
CA GLU A 92 3.84 -9.51 -10.34
C GLU A 92 4.18 -9.73 -11.82
N TRP A 93 4.77 -8.74 -12.49
CA TRP A 93 5.22 -8.89 -13.87
C TRP A 93 6.23 -10.02 -14.06
N GLN A 94 7.12 -10.25 -13.08
CA GLN A 94 8.11 -11.33 -13.15
C GLN A 94 7.49 -12.73 -13.27
N THR A 95 6.22 -12.90 -12.87
CA THR A 95 5.49 -14.16 -13.01
C THR A 95 4.88 -14.38 -14.39
N THR A 96 4.94 -13.38 -15.27
CA THR A 96 4.33 -13.42 -16.60
C THR A 96 5.22 -14.09 -17.64
N GLU A 97 4.60 -14.61 -18.71
CA GLU A 97 5.33 -15.12 -19.86
C GLU A 97 6.23 -14.05 -20.52
N GLU A 98 5.81 -12.78 -20.49
CA GLU A 98 6.60 -11.69 -21.04
C GLU A 98 7.97 -11.57 -20.37
N ALA A 99 8.03 -11.75 -19.04
CA ALA A 99 9.26 -11.64 -18.26
C ALA A 99 10.33 -12.69 -18.67
N THR A 100 9.90 -13.82 -19.25
CA THR A 100 10.84 -14.84 -19.76
C THR A 100 11.57 -14.41 -21.06
N ARG A 101 11.06 -13.36 -21.73
CA ARG A 101 11.51 -12.95 -23.07
C ARG A 101 12.15 -11.56 -23.11
N VAL A 102 11.75 -10.68 -22.19
CA VAL A 102 12.23 -9.29 -22.18
C VAL A 102 12.69 -8.88 -20.79
N ARG A 103 13.54 -7.85 -20.73
CA ARG A 103 13.89 -7.14 -19.51
C ARG A 103 13.05 -5.86 -19.44
N LYS A 104 12.37 -5.63 -18.32
CA LYS A 104 11.63 -4.39 -18.07
C LYS A 104 12.10 -3.69 -16.80
N SER A 105 11.74 -2.41 -16.69
CA SER A 105 11.98 -1.56 -15.51
C SER A 105 10.67 -0.94 -15.04
N PHE A 106 10.55 -0.77 -13.72
CA PHE A 106 9.38 -0.24 -13.03
C PHE A 106 9.80 0.83 -12.05
N GLU A 107 9.08 1.93 -12.02
CA GLU A 107 9.22 2.97 -11.02
C GLU A 107 8.71 2.47 -9.67
N ASN A 108 9.43 2.81 -8.59
CA ASN A 108 8.98 2.61 -7.22
C ASN A 108 9.35 3.84 -6.39
N VAL A 109 8.42 4.30 -5.57
CA VAL A 109 8.58 5.51 -4.76
C VAL A 109 8.25 5.19 -3.32
N TYR A 110 9.12 5.59 -2.40
CA TYR A 110 8.92 5.43 -0.97
C TYR A 110 9.07 6.76 -0.25
N LEU A 111 8.13 7.03 0.65
CA LEU A 111 8.17 8.16 1.57
C LEU A 111 8.68 7.69 2.92
N LEU A 112 9.71 8.33 3.43
CA LEU A 112 10.35 8.05 4.71
C LEU A 112 10.40 9.33 5.55
N PRO A 113 10.41 9.24 6.88
CA PRO A 113 10.75 10.41 7.68
C PRO A 113 12.19 10.83 7.39
N MET A 114 12.43 12.13 7.22
CA MET A 114 13.78 12.64 6.98
C MET A 114 14.64 12.40 8.22
N PRO A 115 15.79 11.69 8.12
CA PRO A 115 16.66 11.49 9.27
C PRO A 115 17.33 12.82 9.68
N GLN A 116 17.62 12.97 10.97
CA GLN A 116 18.32 14.18 11.49
C GLN A 116 19.81 14.16 11.18
N GLU A 117 20.40 12.98 11.23
CA GLU A 117 21.79 12.68 10.98
C GLU A 117 21.93 11.71 9.81
N LYS A 118 23.16 11.37 9.42
CA LYS A 118 23.39 10.36 8.38
C LYS A 118 22.71 9.05 8.73
N ALA A 119 22.05 8.47 7.74
CA ALA A 119 21.38 7.16 7.85
C ALA A 119 21.78 6.24 6.69
N LYS A 120 21.58 4.94 6.87
CA LYS A 120 21.61 3.95 5.78
C LYS A 120 20.18 3.58 5.45
N VAL A 121 19.84 3.59 4.18
CA VAL A 121 18.56 3.07 3.69
C VAL A 121 18.85 1.79 2.91
N ARG A 122 18.21 0.69 3.32
CA ARG A 122 18.26 -0.59 2.66
C ARG A 122 16.88 -0.95 2.14
N VAL A 123 16.77 -1.24 0.85
CA VAL A 123 15.59 -1.81 0.21
C VAL A 123 15.88 -3.24 -0.19
N GLU A 124 14.91 -4.15 0.06
CA GLU A 124 14.99 -5.58 -0.22
C GLU A 124 13.73 -6.06 -0.91
N LEU A 125 13.88 -6.97 -1.85
CA LEU A 125 12.80 -7.74 -2.46
C LEU A 125 12.92 -9.20 -2.05
N TYR A 126 11.80 -9.86 -1.84
CA TYR A 126 11.73 -11.26 -1.43
C TYR A 126 11.14 -12.13 -2.53
N ASP A 127 11.63 -13.35 -2.63
CA ASP A 127 11.03 -14.39 -3.44
C ASP A 127 9.80 -15.02 -2.73
N PHE A 128 9.15 -15.97 -3.37
CA PHE A 128 7.98 -16.67 -2.83
C PHE A 128 8.28 -17.48 -1.55
N TRP A 129 9.53 -17.88 -1.32
CA TRP A 129 9.97 -18.55 -0.10
C TRP A 129 10.38 -17.58 1.01
N GLY A 130 10.35 -16.28 0.73
CA GLY A 130 10.74 -15.24 1.67
C GLY A 130 12.24 -14.99 1.77
N ASN A 131 13.05 -15.55 0.86
CA ASN A 131 14.47 -15.21 0.76
C ASN A 131 14.66 -13.87 0.05
N THR A 132 15.72 -13.14 0.41
CA THR A 132 16.08 -11.90 -0.30
C THR A 132 16.54 -12.23 -1.72
N SER A 133 15.75 -11.82 -2.72
CA SER A 133 16.07 -11.97 -4.14
C SER A 133 16.97 -10.85 -4.66
N ALA A 134 16.84 -9.65 -4.12
CA ALA A 134 17.70 -8.50 -4.39
C ALA A 134 17.71 -7.53 -3.22
N SER A 135 18.79 -6.78 -3.06
CA SER A 135 18.88 -5.68 -2.10
C SER A 135 19.83 -4.59 -2.57
N LEU A 136 19.50 -3.35 -2.18
CA LEU A 136 20.38 -2.19 -2.34
C LEU A 136 20.48 -1.47 -1.00
N THR A 137 21.69 -1.06 -0.63
CA THR A 137 21.93 -0.20 0.53
C THR A 137 22.67 1.05 0.07
N HIS A 138 22.17 2.22 0.46
CA HIS A 138 22.82 3.49 0.21
C HIS A 138 22.79 4.39 1.45
N VAL A 139 23.62 5.43 1.45
CA VAL A 139 23.69 6.40 2.53
C VAL A 139 22.81 7.61 2.19
N VAL A 140 22.04 8.07 3.16
CA VAL A 140 21.33 9.34 3.14
C VAL A 140 22.06 10.30 4.08
N ASN A 141 22.55 11.40 3.54
CA ASN A 141 23.06 12.53 4.31
C ASN A 141 22.05 13.69 4.19
N PRO A 142 21.37 14.12 5.27
CA PRO A 142 20.38 15.20 5.19
C PRO A 142 20.92 16.51 4.60
N ASP A 143 22.23 16.74 4.69
CA ASP A 143 22.89 17.92 4.15
C ASP A 143 23.38 17.75 2.70
N ASP A 144 23.07 16.61 2.06
CA ASP A 144 23.48 16.38 0.67
C ASP A 144 22.75 17.34 -0.27
N ILE A 145 23.53 18.10 -1.02
CA ILE A 145 23.02 19.08 -1.99
C ILE A 145 22.26 18.46 -3.16
N LEU A 146 22.44 17.14 -3.40
CA LEU A 146 21.73 16.40 -4.44
C LEU A 146 20.37 15.86 -3.98
N ILE A 147 20.02 15.96 -2.69
CA ILE A 147 18.64 15.76 -2.23
C ILE A 147 17.84 17.00 -2.66
N ARG A 148 17.06 16.84 -3.74
CA ARG A 148 16.28 17.92 -4.33
C ARG A 148 15.20 18.41 -3.36
N LYS A 149 15.24 19.69 -2.97
CA LYS A 149 14.18 20.28 -2.15
C LYS A 149 12.99 20.63 -3.04
N ILE A 150 11.86 19.97 -2.78
CA ILE A 150 10.60 20.26 -3.45
C ILE A 150 9.87 21.33 -2.64
N LEU A 151 9.37 22.35 -3.31
CA LEU A 151 8.40 23.29 -2.73
C LEU A 151 7.01 22.74 -3.06
N PRO A 152 6.27 22.21 -2.08
CA PRO A 152 4.99 21.59 -2.35
C PRO A 152 3.98 22.62 -2.87
N GLU A 153 3.36 22.33 -3.99
CA GLU A 153 2.19 23.05 -4.47
C GLU A 153 1.01 22.07 -4.53
N ALA A 154 0.15 22.13 -3.52
CA ALA A 154 -0.96 21.22 -3.39
C ALA A 154 -1.94 21.39 -4.57
N PRO A 155 -2.29 20.32 -5.28
CA PRO A 155 -3.30 20.36 -6.33
C PRO A 155 -4.69 20.68 -5.75
N GLN A 156 -5.66 20.90 -6.63
CA GLN A 156 -7.06 21.12 -6.22
C GLN A 156 -7.56 19.90 -5.44
N HIS A 157 -7.99 20.12 -4.20
CA HIS A 157 -8.43 19.05 -3.31
C HIS A 157 -9.50 19.49 -2.33
N GLN A 158 -10.19 18.52 -1.74
CA GLN A 158 -11.08 18.74 -0.60
C GLN A 158 -11.05 17.55 0.36
N TYR A 159 -11.22 17.83 1.66
CA TYR A 159 -11.47 16.79 2.64
C TYR A 159 -12.90 16.27 2.50
N LEU A 160 -13.05 14.96 2.28
CA LEU A 160 -14.33 14.25 2.35
C LEU A 160 -14.67 13.88 3.80
N LEU A 161 -13.64 13.49 4.56
CA LEU A 161 -13.69 13.22 5.99
C LEU A 161 -12.41 13.77 6.63
N LYS A 162 -12.53 14.53 7.71
CA LYS A 162 -11.41 15.00 8.50
C LYS A 162 -11.66 14.70 9.97
N SER A 163 -11.10 13.59 10.47
CA SER A 163 -11.26 13.13 11.85
C SER A 163 -10.19 13.71 12.79
N GLY A 164 -9.09 14.24 12.25
CA GLY A 164 -8.03 14.84 13.06
C GLY A 164 -6.80 15.28 12.27
N SER A 165 -5.69 15.39 12.98
CA SER A 165 -4.39 15.73 12.41
C SER A 165 -3.79 14.52 11.68
N SER A 166 -3.05 14.76 10.60
CA SER A 166 -2.23 13.73 9.91
C SER A 166 -1.17 13.09 10.82
N ALA A 167 -0.86 13.71 11.95
CA ALA A 167 0.04 13.10 12.94
C ALA A 167 -0.61 11.95 13.73
N ASP A 168 -1.95 11.90 13.78
CA ASP A 168 -2.72 10.98 14.63
C ASP A 168 -3.70 10.10 13.83
N LYS A 169 -3.87 10.37 12.55
CA LYS A 169 -4.85 9.71 11.68
C LYS A 169 -4.18 9.16 10.44
N ILE A 170 -4.78 8.13 9.89
CA ILE A 170 -4.39 7.56 8.59
C ILE A 170 -4.97 8.43 7.48
N ASP A 171 -4.13 9.01 6.66
CA ASP A 171 -4.54 9.83 5.53
C ASP A 171 -4.69 8.98 4.27
N VAL A 172 -5.91 8.87 3.76
CA VAL A 172 -6.25 8.21 2.50
C VAL A 172 -6.57 9.25 1.45
N VAL A 173 -5.77 9.31 0.39
CA VAL A 173 -6.03 10.19 -0.75
C VAL A 173 -6.80 9.44 -1.83
N ILE A 174 -7.88 10.05 -2.34
CA ILE A 174 -8.63 9.56 -3.50
C ILE A 174 -8.31 10.48 -4.68
N VAL A 175 -7.78 9.91 -5.77
CA VAL A 175 -7.16 10.64 -6.87
C VAL A 175 -7.94 10.44 -8.17
N ALA A 176 -8.16 11.53 -8.90
CA ALA A 176 -8.83 11.50 -10.20
C ALA A 176 -7.90 10.97 -11.30
N GLU A 177 -8.40 10.03 -12.13
CA GLU A 177 -7.76 9.56 -13.33
C GLU A 177 -8.73 9.53 -14.51
N GLY A 178 -8.42 10.22 -15.60
CA GLY A 178 -9.30 10.33 -16.76
C GLY A 178 -10.51 11.26 -16.57
N TYR A 179 -10.47 12.15 -15.59
CA TYR A 179 -11.45 13.24 -15.43
C TYR A 179 -10.87 14.53 -16.00
N THR A 180 -11.59 15.16 -16.91
CA THR A 180 -11.25 16.50 -17.43
C THR A 180 -11.64 17.59 -16.43
N ALA A 181 -11.19 18.83 -16.65
CA ALA A 181 -11.57 19.97 -15.82
C ALA A 181 -13.10 20.16 -15.73
N ALA A 182 -13.86 19.83 -16.78
CA ALA A 182 -15.32 19.89 -16.79
C ALA A 182 -15.99 18.79 -15.95
N GLU A 183 -15.27 17.74 -15.59
CA GLU A 183 -15.75 16.57 -14.84
C GLU A 183 -15.33 16.59 -13.36
N THR A 184 -14.75 17.69 -12.87
CA THR A 184 -14.27 17.82 -11.49
C THR A 184 -15.34 17.53 -10.45
N GLU A 185 -16.56 18.06 -10.60
CA GLU A 185 -17.66 17.80 -9.65
C GLU A 185 -18.11 16.33 -9.69
N LYS A 186 -18.15 15.72 -10.88
CA LYS A 186 -18.40 14.29 -11.05
C LYS A 186 -17.39 13.45 -10.28
N PHE A 187 -16.11 13.80 -10.38
CA PHE A 187 -15.06 13.13 -9.62
C PHE A 187 -15.28 13.23 -8.11
N TYR A 188 -15.63 14.41 -7.58
CA TYR A 188 -15.88 14.57 -6.14
C TYR A 188 -17.06 13.73 -5.66
N ASP A 189 -18.09 13.57 -6.47
CA ASP A 189 -19.23 12.68 -6.17
C ASP A 189 -18.80 11.21 -6.17
N ASP A 190 -18.04 10.78 -7.18
CA ASP A 190 -17.49 9.44 -7.25
C ASP A 190 -16.54 9.13 -6.08
N ALA A 191 -15.72 10.10 -5.68
CA ALA A 191 -14.82 9.97 -4.52
C ALA A 191 -15.59 9.81 -3.19
N ARG A 192 -16.73 10.51 -3.02
CA ARG A 192 -17.61 10.27 -1.85
C ARG A 192 -18.19 8.87 -1.86
N ILE A 193 -18.64 8.38 -3.02
CA ILE A 193 -19.18 7.02 -3.15
C ILE A 193 -18.12 5.99 -2.78
N ALA A 194 -16.84 6.18 -3.22
CA ALA A 194 -15.73 5.30 -2.87
C ALA A 194 -15.44 5.30 -1.36
N MET A 195 -15.32 6.49 -0.77
CA MET A 195 -15.11 6.63 0.68
C MET A 195 -16.24 5.96 1.47
N ASP A 196 -17.49 6.25 1.13
CA ASP A 196 -18.66 5.67 1.81
C ASP A 196 -18.68 4.16 1.66
N ALA A 197 -18.37 3.62 0.45
CA ALA A 197 -18.28 2.18 0.25
C ALA A 197 -17.21 1.50 1.12
N ILE A 198 -16.06 2.13 1.33
CA ILE A 198 -15.00 1.63 2.22
C ILE A 198 -15.49 1.68 3.67
N LEU A 199 -16.04 2.81 4.12
CA LEU A 199 -16.48 3.02 5.50
C LEU A 199 -17.75 2.25 5.88
N ASP A 200 -18.55 1.82 4.92
CA ASP A 200 -19.73 0.96 5.15
C ASP A 200 -19.33 -0.51 5.39
N HIS A 201 -18.05 -0.88 5.16
CA HIS A 201 -17.54 -2.23 5.41
C HIS A 201 -16.77 -2.30 6.72
N GLU A 202 -17.18 -3.24 7.59
CA GLU A 202 -16.40 -3.51 8.80
C GLU A 202 -15.07 -4.20 8.48
N PRO A 203 -13.95 -3.83 9.14
CA PRO A 203 -13.91 -3.00 10.36
C PRO A 203 -13.74 -1.50 10.11
N PHE A 204 -13.66 -1.01 8.88
CA PHE A 204 -13.43 0.40 8.58
C PHE A 204 -14.48 1.32 9.22
N GLY A 205 -15.75 0.88 9.25
CA GLY A 205 -16.85 1.63 9.87
C GLY A 205 -16.62 1.92 11.34
N GLN A 206 -16.23 0.90 12.11
CA GLN A 206 -15.95 1.06 13.56
C GLN A 206 -14.68 1.88 13.84
N TYR A 207 -13.74 1.97 12.89
CA TYR A 207 -12.51 2.77 12.98
C TYR A 207 -12.59 4.08 12.19
N LYS A 208 -13.78 4.53 11.79
CA LYS A 208 -13.97 5.73 10.96
C LYS A 208 -13.25 6.97 11.50
N ASP A 209 -13.20 7.14 12.80
CA ASP A 209 -12.53 8.24 13.48
C ASP A 209 -10.99 8.17 13.42
N ARG A 210 -10.42 7.08 12.90
CA ARG A 210 -8.99 6.90 12.70
C ARG A 210 -8.52 7.40 11.33
N PHE A 211 -9.44 7.77 10.44
CA PHE A 211 -9.14 8.13 9.06
C PHE A 211 -9.41 9.60 8.75
N ASN A 212 -8.58 10.16 7.87
CA ASN A 212 -8.93 11.29 7.03
C ASN A 212 -9.05 10.80 5.58
N PHE A 213 -10.02 11.32 4.83
CA PHE A 213 -10.16 11.07 3.39
C PHE A 213 -10.09 12.40 2.64
N ILE A 214 -9.23 12.45 1.63
CA ILE A 214 -8.93 13.66 0.85
C ILE A 214 -9.13 13.33 -0.63
N ALA A 215 -10.04 14.01 -1.31
CA ALA A 215 -10.21 13.88 -2.75
C ALA A 215 -9.33 14.89 -3.47
N VAL A 216 -8.53 14.42 -4.44
CA VAL A 216 -7.57 15.23 -5.22
C VAL A 216 -7.94 15.17 -6.69
N ALA A 217 -8.42 16.30 -7.23
CA ALA A 217 -8.86 16.42 -8.61
C ALA A 217 -7.68 16.68 -9.54
N LEU A 218 -6.98 15.61 -9.95
CA LEU A 218 -5.97 15.70 -11.00
C LEU A 218 -6.65 15.80 -12.36
N GLU A 219 -6.39 16.90 -13.06
CA GLU A 219 -6.96 17.13 -14.39
C GLU A 219 -6.28 16.26 -15.46
N SER A 220 -7.08 15.58 -16.26
CA SER A 220 -6.70 14.86 -17.48
C SER A 220 -7.08 15.65 -18.71
N GLU A 221 -6.31 15.55 -19.80
CA GLU A 221 -6.65 16.15 -21.09
C GLU A 221 -7.82 15.40 -21.74
N ASP A 222 -7.81 14.07 -21.66
CA ASP A 222 -8.85 13.20 -22.20
C ASP A 222 -9.73 12.62 -21.09
N SER A 223 -11.02 12.49 -21.34
CA SER A 223 -11.97 11.78 -20.49
C SER A 223 -11.86 10.26 -20.72
N GLY A 224 -11.92 9.49 -19.65
CA GLY A 224 -11.76 8.04 -19.66
C GLY A 224 -10.30 7.58 -19.53
N VAL A 225 -10.04 6.30 -19.76
CA VAL A 225 -8.70 5.70 -19.64
C VAL A 225 -8.34 4.92 -20.90
N SER A 226 -7.05 4.63 -21.10
CA SER A 226 -6.56 3.88 -22.23
C SER A 226 -7.00 2.41 -22.20
N VAL A 227 -7.42 1.87 -23.33
CA VAL A 227 -7.75 0.46 -23.57
C VAL A 227 -6.89 -0.05 -24.74
N PRO A 228 -5.62 -0.43 -24.49
CA PRO A 228 -4.70 -0.85 -25.54
C PRO A 228 -5.20 -2.00 -26.41
N GLY A 229 -5.94 -2.95 -25.82
CA GLY A 229 -6.55 -4.07 -26.55
C GLY A 229 -7.55 -3.65 -27.64
N GLU A 230 -8.14 -2.46 -27.52
CA GLU A 230 -9.04 -1.85 -28.49
C GLU A 230 -8.33 -0.80 -29.38
N GLY A 231 -7.03 -0.58 -29.14
CA GLY A 231 -6.24 0.45 -29.83
C GLY A 231 -6.48 1.88 -29.33
N GLU A 232 -7.18 2.03 -28.21
CA GLU A 232 -7.49 3.33 -27.60
C GLU A 232 -6.39 3.78 -26.65
N TRP A 233 -5.82 4.95 -26.93
CA TRP A 233 -4.84 5.61 -26.07
C TRP A 233 -5.33 7.01 -25.71
N LYS A 234 -5.27 7.34 -24.41
CA LYS A 234 -5.73 8.62 -23.86
C LYS A 234 -4.63 9.30 -23.06
N ASN A 235 -4.63 10.63 -23.11
CA ASN A 235 -3.70 11.45 -22.35
C ASN A 235 -4.33 11.83 -20.99
N THR A 236 -4.14 10.98 -20.02
CA THR A 236 -4.71 11.13 -18.69
C THR A 236 -3.66 11.52 -17.64
N ALA A 237 -4.10 11.96 -16.46
CA ALA A 237 -3.25 12.49 -15.41
C ALA A 237 -2.15 11.51 -14.96
N LEU A 238 -2.50 10.23 -14.78
CA LEU A 238 -1.61 9.18 -14.30
C LEU A 238 -1.30 8.13 -15.36
N LYS A 239 -1.84 8.30 -16.58
CA LYS A 239 -1.65 7.37 -17.72
C LYS A 239 -1.97 5.92 -17.39
N ALA A 240 -3.03 5.71 -16.61
CA ALA A 240 -3.53 4.39 -16.34
C ALA A 240 -4.08 3.72 -17.61
N HIS A 241 -3.94 2.41 -17.69
CA HIS A 241 -4.42 1.65 -18.84
C HIS A 241 -4.88 0.25 -18.44
N PHE A 242 -5.86 -0.26 -19.16
CA PHE A 242 -6.23 -1.67 -19.14
C PHE A 242 -5.17 -2.53 -19.84
N ASN A 243 -5.41 -3.82 -19.90
CA ASN A 243 -4.53 -4.82 -20.51
C ASN A 243 -3.11 -4.88 -19.90
N THR A 244 -2.96 -4.48 -18.65
CA THR A 244 -1.70 -4.69 -17.93
C THR A 244 -1.39 -6.19 -17.92
N PHE A 245 -0.17 -6.56 -18.31
CA PHE A 245 0.28 -7.94 -18.46
C PHE A 245 -0.60 -8.78 -19.41
N TYR A 246 -1.23 -8.11 -20.41
CA TYR A 246 -2.16 -8.72 -21.37
C TYR A 246 -3.46 -9.28 -20.77
N MET A 247 -3.80 -8.87 -19.53
CA MET A 247 -5.05 -9.23 -18.89
C MET A 247 -6.08 -8.10 -19.07
N ASP A 248 -7.20 -8.38 -19.73
CA ASP A 248 -8.19 -7.37 -20.16
C ASP A 248 -8.71 -6.48 -19.02
N ARG A 249 -8.98 -7.07 -17.86
CA ARG A 249 -9.52 -6.35 -16.71
C ARG A 249 -8.48 -5.75 -15.76
N TYR A 250 -7.18 -6.00 -15.99
CA TYR A 250 -6.14 -5.51 -15.10
C TYR A 250 -5.81 -4.06 -15.47
N LEU A 251 -6.25 -3.15 -14.63
CA LEU A 251 -6.10 -1.72 -14.78
C LEU A 251 -5.04 -1.21 -13.79
N THR A 252 -3.95 -0.65 -14.30
CA THR A 252 -2.85 -0.15 -13.47
C THR A 252 -2.25 1.13 -14.05
N THR A 253 -1.41 1.80 -13.26
CA THR A 253 -0.48 2.83 -13.75
C THR A 253 0.97 2.43 -13.44
N LEU A 254 1.86 2.70 -14.39
CA LEU A 254 3.32 2.55 -14.24
C LEU A 254 4.02 3.88 -13.91
N ARG A 255 3.27 4.95 -13.63
CA ARG A 255 3.80 6.32 -13.48
C ARG A 255 3.82 6.75 -12.02
N LEU A 256 4.46 5.95 -11.16
CA LEU A 256 4.50 6.22 -9.72
C LEU A 256 5.23 7.53 -9.39
N LYS A 257 6.32 7.84 -10.08
CA LYS A 257 7.03 9.12 -9.88
C LYS A 257 6.13 10.31 -10.17
N ASN A 258 5.45 10.30 -11.33
CA ASN A 258 4.49 11.35 -11.70
C ASN A 258 3.34 11.44 -10.68
N MET A 259 2.81 10.32 -10.20
CA MET A 259 1.75 10.31 -9.20
C MET A 259 2.20 11.00 -7.90
N HIS A 260 3.34 10.63 -7.35
CA HIS A 260 3.88 11.24 -6.15
C HIS A 260 4.32 12.70 -6.35
N ASP A 261 4.78 13.09 -7.55
CA ASP A 261 5.04 14.50 -7.89
C ASP A 261 3.76 15.34 -7.81
N ARG A 262 2.66 14.82 -8.37
CA ARG A 262 1.37 15.49 -8.40
C ARG A 262 0.65 15.54 -7.04
N LEU A 263 0.97 14.63 -6.14
CA LEU A 263 0.44 14.59 -4.77
C LEU A 263 1.28 15.37 -3.77
N CYS A 264 2.41 15.95 -4.19
CA CYS A 264 3.27 16.70 -3.29
C CYS A 264 2.52 17.89 -2.68
N GLY A 265 2.51 17.99 -1.35
CA GLY A 265 1.75 19.01 -0.60
C GLY A 265 0.38 18.53 -0.08
N ILE A 266 -0.04 17.33 -0.44
CA ILE A 266 -1.19 16.64 0.17
C ILE A 266 -0.65 15.62 1.20
N PRO A 267 -1.21 15.54 2.41
CA PRO A 267 -0.87 14.46 3.33
C PRO A 267 -1.53 13.15 2.86
N TYR A 268 -0.76 12.07 2.80
CA TYR A 268 -1.27 10.72 2.49
C TYR A 268 -0.33 9.62 2.96
N GLU A 269 -0.91 8.47 3.28
CA GLU A 269 -0.26 7.19 3.50
C GLU A 269 -0.76 6.16 2.51
N HIS A 270 -2.05 6.22 2.14
CA HIS A 270 -2.67 5.30 1.19
C HIS A 270 -3.32 6.07 0.03
N ILE A 271 -3.26 5.48 -1.15
CA ILE A 271 -3.72 6.09 -2.40
C ILE A 271 -4.80 5.21 -3.03
N VAL A 272 -5.95 5.81 -3.34
CA VAL A 272 -7.04 5.21 -4.13
C VAL A 272 -7.19 6.02 -5.41
N ILE A 273 -7.00 5.41 -6.56
CA ILE A 273 -7.14 6.04 -7.87
C ILE A 273 -8.50 5.65 -8.46
N LEU A 274 -9.32 6.63 -8.81
CA LEU A 274 -10.60 6.42 -9.49
C LEU A 274 -10.48 6.71 -10.97
N ALA A 275 -10.65 5.68 -11.78
CA ALA A 275 -10.64 5.77 -13.23
C ALA A 275 -12.04 6.10 -13.77
N ASN A 276 -12.14 7.15 -14.57
CA ASN A 276 -13.38 7.64 -15.19
C ASN A 276 -13.84 6.72 -16.33
N THR A 277 -14.31 5.52 -16.01
CA THR A 277 -14.79 4.54 -17.00
C THR A 277 -15.83 3.59 -16.39
N ASP A 278 -16.69 3.03 -17.22
CA ASP A 278 -17.68 2.00 -16.88
C ASP A 278 -17.18 0.58 -17.20
N THR A 279 -16.01 0.43 -17.78
CA THR A 279 -15.36 -0.87 -18.04
C THR A 279 -14.91 -1.51 -16.73
N TYR A 280 -15.23 -2.79 -16.52
CA TYR A 280 -14.85 -3.53 -15.32
C TYR A 280 -13.32 -3.66 -15.20
N GLY A 281 -12.76 -3.28 -14.07
CA GLY A 281 -11.35 -3.49 -13.76
C GLY A 281 -10.90 -2.86 -12.45
N GLY A 282 -9.75 -3.28 -12.01
CA GLY A 282 -9.11 -2.80 -10.80
C GLY A 282 -7.77 -3.48 -10.56
N GLY A 283 -7.09 -3.06 -9.51
CA GLY A 283 -5.85 -3.63 -8.99
C GLY A 283 -5.47 -2.96 -7.67
N GLY A 284 -5.00 -3.73 -6.70
CA GLY A 284 -4.54 -3.25 -5.40
C GLY A 284 -3.14 -3.77 -5.09
N ILE A 285 -2.18 -2.89 -4.85
CA ILE A 285 -0.78 -3.23 -4.57
C ILE A 285 -0.43 -2.75 -3.16
N TYR A 286 -0.05 -3.68 -2.30
CA TYR A 286 0.17 -3.41 -0.87
C TYR A 286 1.18 -2.27 -0.63
N ASN A 287 0.74 -1.25 0.15
CA ASN A 287 1.47 -0.02 0.44
C ASN A 287 2.00 0.71 -0.81
N SER A 288 1.25 0.61 -1.93
CA SER A 288 1.48 1.38 -3.14
C SER A 288 0.22 2.14 -3.54
N TYR A 289 -0.75 1.49 -4.15
CA TYR A 289 -2.03 2.10 -4.48
C TYR A 289 -3.16 1.08 -4.70
N THR A 290 -4.39 1.55 -4.58
CA THR A 290 -5.60 0.95 -5.15
C THR A 290 -5.93 1.69 -6.44
N LEU A 291 -6.28 1.00 -7.51
CA LEU A 291 -6.87 1.58 -8.71
C LEU A 291 -8.14 0.82 -9.08
N THR A 292 -9.23 1.54 -9.36
CA THR A 292 -10.53 0.94 -9.70
C THR A 292 -11.34 1.86 -10.61
N THR A 293 -12.31 1.27 -11.32
CA THR A 293 -13.22 2.00 -12.21
C THR A 293 -14.41 2.57 -11.44
N ALA A 294 -14.80 3.83 -11.72
CA ALA A 294 -15.78 4.54 -10.92
C ALA A 294 -17.25 4.33 -11.37
N HIS A 295 -17.51 3.87 -12.61
CA HIS A 295 -18.88 3.86 -13.16
C HIS A 295 -19.39 2.46 -13.50
N HIS A 296 -18.59 1.42 -13.28
CA HIS A 296 -19.07 0.05 -13.43
C HIS A 296 -20.09 -0.29 -12.32
N PRO A 297 -21.15 -1.07 -12.59
CA PRO A 297 -22.15 -1.47 -11.56
C PRO A 297 -21.55 -2.13 -10.31
N ALA A 298 -20.39 -2.79 -10.43
CA ALA A 298 -19.66 -3.38 -9.33
C ALA A 298 -18.64 -2.43 -8.67
N PHE A 299 -18.67 -1.12 -8.93
CA PHE A 299 -17.69 -0.16 -8.40
C PHE A 299 -17.52 -0.27 -6.88
N LYS A 300 -18.62 -0.20 -6.12
CA LYS A 300 -18.56 -0.23 -4.65
C LYS A 300 -17.89 -1.49 -4.09
N PRO A 301 -18.29 -2.73 -4.48
CA PRO A 301 -17.58 -3.91 -4.00
C PRO A 301 -16.14 -3.99 -4.47
N VAL A 302 -15.82 -3.54 -5.69
CA VAL A 302 -14.45 -3.61 -6.23
C VAL A 302 -13.52 -2.63 -5.51
N VAL A 303 -13.91 -1.38 -5.27
CA VAL A 303 -13.04 -0.44 -4.54
C VAL A 303 -12.70 -0.95 -3.14
N VAL A 304 -13.63 -1.60 -2.46
CA VAL A 304 -13.39 -2.20 -1.13
C VAL A 304 -12.47 -3.42 -1.21
N HIS A 305 -12.65 -4.27 -2.23
CA HIS A 305 -11.80 -5.43 -2.49
C HIS A 305 -10.35 -5.00 -2.75
N GLU A 306 -10.14 -4.09 -3.71
CA GLU A 306 -8.81 -3.60 -4.07
C GLU A 306 -8.13 -2.82 -2.92
N PHE A 307 -8.92 -2.12 -2.10
CA PHE A 307 -8.42 -1.48 -0.88
C PHE A 307 -8.00 -2.51 0.16
N GLY A 308 -8.66 -3.67 0.23
CA GLY A 308 -8.22 -4.80 1.06
C GLY A 308 -6.82 -5.30 0.70
N HIS A 309 -6.48 -5.36 -0.59
CA HIS A 309 -5.12 -5.66 -1.04
C HIS A 309 -4.13 -4.56 -0.68
N SER A 310 -4.40 -3.33 -1.09
CA SER A 310 -3.42 -2.24 -0.99
C SER A 310 -3.21 -1.75 0.44
N PHE A 311 -4.26 -1.73 1.26
CA PHE A 311 -4.21 -1.27 2.65
C PHE A 311 -3.71 -2.36 3.62
N ALA A 312 -4.25 -3.57 3.51
CA ALA A 312 -4.03 -4.61 4.50
C ALA A 312 -3.23 -5.82 3.97
N GLY A 313 -2.82 -5.83 2.70
CA GLY A 313 -2.08 -6.93 2.11
C GLY A 313 -2.86 -8.24 2.13
N LEU A 314 -4.18 -8.18 1.96
CA LEU A 314 -5.00 -9.39 1.86
C LEU A 314 -4.80 -10.04 0.49
N ALA A 315 -4.80 -11.36 0.46
CA ALA A 315 -4.80 -12.14 -0.78
C ALA A 315 -6.22 -12.30 -1.33
N ASP A 316 -6.32 -12.64 -2.61
CA ASP A 316 -7.56 -13.16 -3.21
C ASP A 316 -7.93 -14.51 -2.59
N GLU A 317 -9.19 -14.65 -2.19
CA GLU A 317 -9.73 -15.91 -1.65
C GLU A 317 -10.40 -16.77 -2.73
N TYR A 318 -10.43 -16.30 -4.00
CA TYR A 318 -10.94 -17.10 -5.12
C TYR A 318 -9.84 -17.93 -5.79
N TYR A 319 -10.26 -18.94 -6.55
CA TYR A 319 -9.39 -19.87 -7.26
C TYR A 319 -10.02 -20.29 -8.59
N TYR A 320 -9.20 -20.90 -9.44
CA TYR A 320 -9.62 -21.45 -10.72
C TYR A 320 -9.15 -22.89 -10.84
N ASP A 321 -10.04 -23.80 -11.27
CA ASP A 321 -9.73 -25.24 -11.36
C ASP A 321 -8.77 -25.58 -12.51
N ASP A 322 -8.66 -24.71 -13.49
CA ASP A 322 -7.87 -24.88 -14.73
C ASP A 322 -6.57 -24.09 -14.77
N GLN A 323 -6.26 -23.32 -13.73
CA GLN A 323 -5.02 -22.55 -13.64
C GLN A 323 -3.97 -23.30 -12.84
N TYR A 324 -2.91 -23.74 -13.52
CA TYR A 324 -1.69 -24.26 -12.92
C TYR A 324 -0.69 -23.12 -12.68
N VAL A 325 -1.02 -22.20 -11.80
CA VAL A 325 -0.06 -21.19 -11.34
C VAL A 325 0.18 -21.44 -9.88
N GLU A 326 1.37 -21.91 -9.54
CA GLU A 326 1.79 -22.11 -8.15
C GLU A 326 2.49 -20.83 -7.66
N PHE A 327 1.74 -19.98 -6.98
CA PHE A 327 2.31 -18.83 -6.25
C PHE A 327 2.60 -19.15 -4.79
N TYR A 328 1.99 -20.23 -4.27
CA TYR A 328 2.09 -20.64 -2.87
C TYR A 328 2.54 -22.08 -2.77
N TYR A 329 3.56 -22.31 -1.96
CA TYR A 329 4.21 -23.61 -1.82
C TYR A 329 3.88 -24.23 -0.46
N PRO A 330 3.71 -25.55 -0.37
CA PRO A 330 3.21 -26.22 0.85
C PRO A 330 4.16 -26.15 2.05
N ASP A 331 5.43 -25.80 1.84
CA ASP A 331 6.47 -25.64 2.88
C ASP A 331 6.70 -24.20 3.32
N THR A 332 5.93 -23.26 2.76
CA THR A 332 6.08 -21.82 3.03
C THR A 332 4.74 -21.19 3.36
N GLU A 333 4.64 -20.57 4.53
CA GLU A 333 3.44 -19.85 4.93
C GLU A 333 3.36 -18.49 4.19
N PRO A 334 2.23 -18.18 3.52
CA PRO A 334 2.00 -16.88 2.91
C PRO A 334 2.14 -15.75 3.92
N TRP A 335 2.63 -14.59 3.50
CA TRP A 335 2.65 -13.41 4.37
C TRP A 335 1.26 -12.76 4.50
N GLU A 336 0.38 -12.98 3.57
CA GLU A 336 -1.01 -12.52 3.56
C GLU A 336 -1.79 -13.22 4.70
N GLN A 337 -2.51 -12.43 5.48
CA GLN A 337 -3.09 -12.91 6.75
C GLN A 337 -4.37 -13.74 6.57
N ASN A 338 -5.01 -13.70 5.41
CA ASN A 338 -6.29 -14.34 5.13
C ASN A 338 -6.20 -15.65 4.31
N ILE A 339 -4.99 -16.11 4.00
CA ILE A 339 -4.75 -17.40 3.38
C ILE A 339 -3.66 -18.18 4.12
N THR A 340 -3.64 -19.50 3.99
CA THR A 340 -2.63 -20.37 4.61
C THR A 340 -2.33 -21.58 3.74
N THR A 341 -1.08 -22.03 3.75
CA THR A 341 -0.64 -23.33 3.23
C THR A 341 -0.57 -24.39 4.35
N LEU A 342 -0.88 -24.02 5.58
CA LEU A 342 -0.72 -24.81 6.81
C LEU A 342 0.75 -25.04 7.24
N ALA A 343 1.70 -24.40 6.60
CA ALA A 343 3.12 -24.49 6.99
C ALA A 343 3.37 -23.90 8.38
N ASP A 344 2.68 -22.81 8.71
CA ASP A 344 2.66 -22.19 10.05
C ASP A 344 1.27 -21.64 10.37
N PHE A 345 0.27 -22.52 10.47
CA PHE A 345 -1.12 -22.12 10.68
C PHE A 345 -1.36 -21.47 12.05
N ASP A 346 -0.52 -21.77 13.05
CA ASP A 346 -0.63 -21.15 14.37
C ASP A 346 -0.42 -19.61 14.31
N SER A 347 0.36 -19.11 13.35
CA SER A 347 0.56 -17.68 13.10
C SER A 347 -0.63 -16.98 12.40
N LYS A 348 -1.63 -17.74 11.93
CA LYS A 348 -2.78 -17.25 11.14
C LYS A 348 -4.04 -17.13 12.00
N TRP A 349 -5.10 -17.84 11.61
CA TRP A 349 -6.40 -17.77 12.29
C TRP A 349 -6.80 -19.09 12.96
N LYS A 350 -5.85 -19.93 13.33
CA LYS A 350 -6.13 -21.20 14.01
C LYS A 350 -6.93 -21.00 15.30
N ASP A 351 -6.61 -19.96 16.06
CA ASP A 351 -7.35 -19.54 17.25
C ASP A 351 -8.83 -19.24 16.95
N MET A 352 -9.11 -18.61 15.81
CA MET A 352 -10.49 -18.32 15.38
C MET A 352 -11.20 -19.57 14.88
N LEU A 353 -10.50 -20.48 14.23
CA LEU A 353 -11.04 -21.79 13.82
C LEU A 353 -11.42 -22.59 15.05
N ASP A 354 -10.53 -22.70 16.05
CA ASP A 354 -10.76 -23.42 17.30
C ASP A 354 -11.92 -22.81 18.10
N ALA A 355 -12.14 -21.49 17.98
CA ALA A 355 -13.27 -20.78 18.57
C ALA A 355 -14.56 -20.84 17.75
N GLY A 356 -14.58 -21.51 16.59
CA GLY A 356 -15.74 -21.62 15.70
C GLY A 356 -16.12 -20.31 14.99
N LYS A 357 -15.16 -19.36 14.88
CA LYS A 357 -15.35 -18.03 14.24
C LYS A 357 -14.83 -17.98 12.80
N ALA A 358 -14.15 -19.02 12.35
CA ALA A 358 -13.61 -19.15 11.01
C ALA A 358 -13.71 -20.60 10.55
N GLU A 359 -13.57 -20.83 9.25
CA GLU A 359 -13.50 -22.14 8.62
C GLU A 359 -12.08 -22.40 8.10
N LEU A 360 -11.86 -23.59 7.55
CA LEU A 360 -10.65 -23.97 6.82
C LEU A 360 -11.09 -24.62 5.51
N LEU A 361 -11.14 -23.84 4.44
CA LEU A 361 -11.67 -24.27 3.14
C LEU A 361 -10.56 -24.24 2.09
N GLU A 362 -10.34 -25.37 1.43
CA GLU A 362 -9.33 -25.45 0.38
C GLU A 362 -9.74 -24.66 -0.86
N GLY A 363 -8.77 -24.02 -1.49
CA GLY A 363 -8.92 -23.16 -2.66
C GLY A 363 -8.85 -21.67 -2.29
N ALA A 364 -7.74 -21.01 -2.63
CA ALA A 364 -7.48 -19.57 -2.50
C ALA A 364 -6.22 -19.20 -3.30
N GLY A 365 -5.94 -17.90 -3.45
CA GLY A 365 -4.73 -17.42 -4.11
C GLY A 365 -4.60 -17.95 -5.54
N TYR A 366 -5.69 -18.01 -6.28
CA TYR A 366 -5.82 -18.57 -7.63
C TYR A 366 -5.63 -20.11 -7.72
N GLN A 367 -5.21 -20.77 -6.62
CA GLN A 367 -4.94 -22.23 -6.58
C GLN A 367 -6.12 -22.97 -5.96
N SER A 368 -6.59 -24.05 -6.64
CA SER A 368 -7.67 -24.90 -6.14
C SER A 368 -7.20 -25.85 -5.04
N LYS A 369 -5.88 -26.09 -4.89
CA LYS A 369 -5.26 -27.06 -3.99
C LYS A 369 -4.10 -26.48 -3.21
N GLY A 370 -3.94 -26.94 -1.95
CA GLY A 370 -2.81 -26.63 -1.11
C GLY A 370 -2.83 -25.25 -0.44
N VAL A 371 -3.81 -24.41 -0.77
CA VAL A 371 -4.02 -23.10 -0.15
C VAL A 371 -5.44 -23.04 0.40
N TYR A 372 -5.59 -22.49 1.59
CA TYR A 372 -6.86 -22.51 2.32
C TYR A 372 -7.30 -21.08 2.66
N ARG A 373 -8.63 -20.87 2.71
CA ARG A 373 -9.28 -19.62 3.07
C ARG A 373 -10.20 -19.81 4.28
N PRO A 374 -10.54 -18.70 5.00
CA PRO A 374 -11.24 -18.76 6.29
C PRO A 374 -12.76 -18.80 6.20
N ALA A 375 -13.38 -18.58 5.04
CA ALA A 375 -14.82 -18.49 4.90
C ALA A 375 -15.31 -18.94 3.50
N LYS A 376 -16.59 -19.32 3.41
CA LYS A 376 -17.24 -19.67 2.12
C LYS A 376 -17.31 -18.46 1.19
N ASP A 377 -17.66 -17.30 1.75
CA ASP A 377 -17.74 -16.03 1.02
C ASP A 377 -17.16 -14.89 1.86
N CYS A 378 -16.54 -13.96 1.18
CA CYS A 378 -15.83 -12.83 1.74
C CYS A 378 -15.70 -11.77 0.65
N ARG A 379 -15.52 -10.50 1.03
CA ARG A 379 -15.19 -9.44 0.06
C ARG A 379 -13.93 -9.78 -0.77
N MET A 380 -12.97 -10.51 -0.20
CA MET A 380 -11.78 -11.00 -0.93
C MET A 380 -12.05 -12.24 -1.80
N HIS A 381 -13.26 -12.79 -1.75
CA HIS A 381 -13.66 -13.94 -2.56
C HIS A 381 -14.61 -13.55 -3.69
N THR A 382 -15.66 -12.79 -3.40
CA THR A 382 -16.66 -12.40 -4.42
C THR A 382 -17.15 -10.94 -4.24
N ASN A 383 -17.54 -10.32 -5.36
CA ASN A 383 -18.22 -9.03 -5.34
C ASN A 383 -19.65 -9.10 -4.75
N ARG A 384 -20.17 -10.31 -4.49
CA ARG A 384 -21.52 -10.52 -3.92
C ARG A 384 -21.53 -10.58 -2.40
N ALA A 385 -20.37 -10.84 -1.78
CA ALA A 385 -20.25 -10.85 -0.33
C ALA A 385 -20.63 -9.48 0.24
N ASP A 386 -21.39 -9.47 1.32
CA ASP A 386 -21.83 -8.21 1.97
C ASP A 386 -20.71 -7.56 2.78
N SER A 387 -19.69 -8.34 3.18
CA SER A 387 -18.62 -7.87 4.07
C SER A 387 -17.33 -8.66 3.91
N PHE A 388 -16.27 -8.20 4.56
CA PHE A 388 -15.10 -9.00 4.87
C PHE A 388 -15.45 -10.10 5.87
N CYS A 389 -14.86 -11.28 5.73
CA CYS A 389 -14.98 -12.35 6.73
C CYS A 389 -14.28 -11.94 8.06
N PRO A 390 -14.57 -12.61 9.19
CA PRO A 390 -13.98 -12.24 10.49
C PRO A 390 -12.44 -12.24 10.51
N VAL A 391 -11.78 -13.09 9.72
CA VAL A 391 -10.30 -13.14 9.62
C VAL A 391 -9.78 -11.91 8.91
N CYS A 392 -10.37 -11.54 7.77
CA CYS A 392 -10.02 -10.32 7.05
C CYS A 392 -10.29 -9.06 7.88
N GLN A 393 -11.42 -9.01 8.60
CA GLN A 393 -11.71 -7.91 9.52
C GLN A 393 -10.65 -7.78 10.61
N ARG A 394 -10.21 -8.90 11.22
CA ARG A 394 -9.11 -8.89 12.18
C ARG A 394 -7.80 -8.41 11.59
N ALA A 395 -7.46 -8.86 10.39
CA ALA A 395 -6.24 -8.43 9.70
C ALA A 395 -6.25 -6.92 9.42
N ILE A 396 -7.36 -6.38 8.89
CA ILE A 396 -7.54 -4.94 8.65
C ILE A 396 -7.46 -4.16 9.96
N GLY A 397 -8.16 -4.61 11.01
CA GLY A 397 -8.15 -3.95 12.33
C GLY A 397 -6.73 -3.84 12.91
N ARG A 398 -5.93 -4.91 12.83
CA ARG A 398 -4.52 -4.90 13.24
C ARG A 398 -3.67 -3.89 12.48
N ILE A 399 -3.92 -3.69 11.19
CA ILE A 399 -3.23 -2.66 10.40
C ILE A 399 -3.62 -1.27 10.89
N ILE A 400 -4.92 -0.99 11.09
CA ILE A 400 -5.39 0.30 11.59
C ILE A 400 -4.77 0.62 12.97
N GLU A 401 -4.81 -0.34 13.89
CA GLU A 401 -4.20 -0.21 15.22
C GLU A 401 -2.68 0.00 15.12
N PHE A 402 -1.98 -0.74 14.25
CA PHE A 402 -0.55 -0.59 14.02
C PHE A 402 -0.17 0.83 13.56
N TYR A 403 -1.00 1.46 12.74
CA TYR A 403 -0.76 2.83 12.26
C TYR A 403 -1.11 3.90 13.30
N THR A 404 -2.03 3.63 14.22
CA THR A 404 -2.62 4.66 15.10
C THR A 404 -2.34 4.47 16.59
N GLU A 405 -1.85 3.32 17.01
CA GLU A 405 -1.60 2.99 18.41
C GLU A 405 -0.18 2.46 18.63
N GLN A 406 0.48 2.89 19.69
CA GLN A 406 1.76 2.31 20.06
C GLN A 406 1.55 0.86 20.49
N THR A 407 2.12 -0.09 19.78
CA THR A 407 2.12 -1.49 20.22
C THR A 407 2.98 -1.60 21.48
N ILE A 408 2.39 -2.01 22.58
CA ILE A 408 3.14 -2.36 23.79
C ILE A 408 3.67 -3.77 23.54
N SER A 409 4.97 -3.89 23.25
CA SER A 409 5.60 -5.20 23.25
C SER A 409 5.64 -5.68 24.71
N ASP A 410 4.83 -6.66 25.04
CA ASP A 410 5.00 -7.43 26.27
C ASP A 410 6.36 -8.14 26.17
N TYR A 411 7.36 -7.61 26.93
CA TYR A 411 8.66 -8.22 27.13
C TYR A 411 8.56 -9.41 28.09
#